data_0657656aa1bf9ac9520dc88deae9d990
#
_entry.id   0657656aa1bf9ac9520dc88deae9d990
#
_cell.length_a   1.000
_cell.length_b   1.000
_cell.length_c   1.000
_cell.angle_alpha   90.00
_cell.angle_beta   90.00
_cell.angle_gamma   90.00
#
_symmetry.space_group_name_H-M   'P 1'
#
loop_
_entity.id
_entity.type
_entity.pdbx_description
1 polymer ?
#
loop_
_entity_poly.entity_id
_entity_poly.type
_entity_poly.pdbx_seq_one_letter_code
_entity_poly.pdbx_strand_id
1 'polypeptide(L)'
;MIRIENLSVSYKETLALKDISLVLQGPTITGIIGPNGAGKSTLLKSMLGIIPHEGHAFIDDKEMNKSLKKIAYVEQKIHIDYNFPIKVKECVSLGLYPSIPLFHTLKANHWKKVAEALEIVGLSDYADRQISQLSGGQFQRVLIARCLVQEADYILLDEPFVGIDSVSEEIIMNTLRDLKKAGKTVLIVHHDLGKVPHYFDQVLLLNKELIAFG
;
A
#
# COMPACT_ATOMS: atom_id res chain seq x y z
N MET A 1 10.85 10.64 -4.89
CA MET A 1 9.88 11.69 -5.30
C MET A 1 8.78 11.06 -6.13
N ILE A 2 7.50 11.42 -5.86
CA ILE A 2 6.35 11.06 -6.72
C ILE A 2 5.89 12.34 -7.41
N ARG A 3 5.65 12.28 -8.73
CA ARG A 3 5.13 13.41 -9.53
C ARG A 3 3.97 12.91 -10.37
N ILE A 4 2.86 13.63 -10.31
CA ILE A 4 1.65 13.38 -11.07
C ILE A 4 1.40 14.59 -11.96
N GLU A 5 1.07 14.36 -13.23
CA GLU A 5 0.86 15.41 -14.25
C GLU A 5 -0.45 15.15 -15.01
N ASN A 6 -1.41 16.05 -14.84
CA ASN A 6 -2.69 16.11 -15.56
C ASN A 6 -3.45 14.77 -15.56
N LEU A 7 -3.38 14.02 -14.45
CA LEU A 7 -3.96 12.69 -14.38
C LEU A 7 -5.48 12.79 -14.28
N SER A 8 -6.18 12.19 -15.26
CA SER A 8 -7.64 12.14 -15.33
C SER A 8 -8.12 10.72 -15.58
N VAL A 9 -9.25 10.36 -14.98
CA VAL A 9 -9.86 9.03 -15.10
C VAL A 9 -11.35 9.16 -15.32
N SER A 10 -11.87 8.49 -16.37
CA SER A 10 -13.29 8.36 -16.62
C SER A 10 -13.72 6.90 -16.67
N TYR A 11 -14.83 6.57 -16.03
CA TYR A 11 -15.52 5.29 -16.15
C TYR A 11 -16.74 5.48 -17.03
N LYS A 12 -16.68 5.03 -18.28
CA LYS A 12 -17.69 5.33 -19.32
C LYS A 12 -17.85 6.85 -19.44
N GLU A 13 -19.03 7.38 -19.11
CA GLU A 13 -19.34 8.81 -19.15
C GLU A 13 -19.15 9.53 -17.81
N THR A 14 -18.76 8.82 -16.75
CA THR A 14 -18.61 9.41 -15.42
C THR A 14 -17.15 9.74 -15.14
N LEU A 15 -16.85 11.02 -14.94
CA LEU A 15 -15.55 11.51 -14.53
C LEU A 15 -15.29 11.13 -13.07
N ALA A 16 -14.24 10.35 -12.84
CA ALA A 16 -13.83 9.91 -11.50
C ALA A 16 -12.68 10.74 -10.94
N LEU A 17 -11.75 11.17 -11.80
CA LEU A 17 -10.67 12.11 -11.47
C LEU A 17 -10.48 13.09 -12.61
N LYS A 18 -10.17 14.34 -12.28
CA LYS A 18 -9.98 15.42 -13.24
C LYS A 18 -8.71 16.19 -12.92
N ASP A 19 -7.79 16.20 -13.88
CA ASP A 19 -6.60 17.05 -13.93
C ASP A 19 -5.80 17.09 -12.62
N ILE A 20 -5.47 15.93 -12.05
CA ILE A 20 -4.69 15.85 -10.83
C ILE A 20 -3.22 16.09 -11.17
N SER A 21 -2.64 17.14 -10.60
CA SER A 21 -1.22 17.46 -10.74
C SER A 21 -0.62 17.81 -9.38
N LEU A 22 0.44 17.10 -8.97
CA LEU A 22 1.16 17.37 -7.72
C LEU A 22 2.57 16.77 -7.73
N VAL A 23 3.42 17.29 -6.84
CA VAL A 23 4.76 16.73 -6.56
C VAL A 23 4.85 16.44 -5.07
N LEU A 24 5.11 15.19 -4.73
CA LEU A 24 5.29 14.70 -3.37
C LEU A 24 6.76 14.38 -3.14
N GLN A 25 7.37 15.08 -2.20
CA GLN A 25 8.74 14.84 -1.75
C GLN A 25 8.72 13.82 -0.60
N GLY A 26 9.57 12.81 -0.64
CA GLY A 26 9.71 11.83 0.43
C GLY A 26 11.06 11.92 1.14
N PRO A 27 11.25 11.19 2.25
CA PRO A 27 10.36 10.20 2.86
C PRO A 27 9.23 10.83 3.69
N THR A 28 8.00 10.40 3.45
CA THR A 28 6.81 10.90 4.14
C THR A 28 5.77 9.80 4.33
N ILE A 29 4.86 9.98 5.29
CA ILE A 29 3.58 9.30 5.34
C ILE A 29 2.51 10.31 4.92
N THR A 30 1.97 10.14 3.71
CA THR A 30 0.97 11.05 3.13
C THR A 30 -0.40 10.40 3.14
N GLY A 31 -1.37 11.10 3.74
CA GLY A 31 -2.79 10.69 3.73
C GLY A 31 -3.51 11.16 2.46
N ILE A 32 -4.20 10.28 1.77
CA ILE A 32 -5.15 10.62 0.70
C ILE A 32 -6.54 10.61 1.30
N ILE A 33 -7.15 11.78 1.45
CA ILE A 33 -8.39 11.98 2.19
C ILE A 33 -9.46 12.55 1.27
N GLY A 34 -10.70 12.27 1.56
CA GLY A 34 -11.86 12.77 0.83
C GLY A 34 -13.09 11.92 1.09
N PRO A 35 -14.28 12.37 0.68
CA PRO A 35 -15.51 11.63 0.84
C PRO A 35 -15.51 10.31 0.05
N ASN A 36 -16.52 9.45 0.31
CA ASN A 36 -16.72 8.26 -0.50
C ASN A 36 -17.06 8.67 -1.95
N GLY A 37 -16.42 8.01 -2.92
CA GLY A 37 -16.55 8.39 -4.32
C GLY A 37 -15.66 9.56 -4.77
N ALA A 38 -14.79 10.09 -3.90
CA ALA A 38 -13.84 11.16 -4.24
C ALA A 38 -12.75 10.76 -5.24
N GLY A 39 -12.61 9.47 -5.56
CA GLY A 39 -11.58 8.98 -6.48
C GLY A 39 -10.27 8.52 -5.81
N LYS A 40 -10.22 8.35 -4.49
CA LYS A 40 -9.01 7.99 -3.73
C LYS A 40 -8.34 6.70 -4.22
N SER A 41 -9.07 5.59 -4.22
CA SER A 41 -8.58 4.29 -4.74
C SER A 41 -8.33 4.33 -6.26
N THR A 42 -9.14 5.12 -6.98
CA THR A 42 -8.95 5.38 -8.42
C THR A 42 -7.60 6.04 -8.68
N LEU A 43 -7.21 7.03 -7.85
CA LEU A 43 -5.92 7.70 -7.96
C LEU A 43 -4.76 6.69 -7.78
N LEU A 44 -4.77 5.85 -6.75
CA LEU A 44 -3.72 4.85 -6.55
C LEU A 44 -3.65 3.86 -7.73
N LYS A 45 -4.80 3.36 -8.19
CA LYS A 45 -4.87 2.41 -9.30
C LYS A 45 -4.43 3.00 -10.64
N SER A 46 -4.78 4.26 -10.92
CA SER A 46 -4.35 4.95 -12.14
C SER A 46 -2.85 5.25 -12.13
N MET A 47 -2.30 5.71 -11.00
CA MET A 47 -0.86 5.92 -10.86
C MET A 47 -0.07 4.63 -11.16
N LEU A 48 -0.58 3.48 -10.75
CA LEU A 48 0.03 2.16 -10.99
C LEU A 48 -0.20 1.62 -12.41
N GLY A 49 -1.02 2.27 -13.22
CA GLY A 49 -1.42 1.80 -14.55
C GLY A 49 -2.35 0.57 -14.51
N ILE A 50 -3.00 0.30 -13.37
CA ILE A 50 -3.98 -0.80 -13.23
C ILE A 50 -5.26 -0.49 -13.99
N ILE A 51 -5.63 0.79 -14.07
CA ILE A 51 -6.80 1.27 -14.81
C ILE A 51 -6.39 2.28 -15.87
N PRO A 52 -7.14 2.37 -17.00
CA PRO A 52 -6.90 3.37 -18.02
C PRO A 52 -7.04 4.80 -17.46
N HIS A 53 -6.13 5.67 -17.86
CA HIS A 53 -6.11 7.08 -17.45
C HIS A 53 -5.45 7.95 -18.52
N GLU A 54 -5.70 9.25 -18.49
CA GLU A 54 -4.95 10.28 -19.18
C GLU A 54 -3.93 10.90 -18.22
N GLY A 55 -2.89 11.56 -18.76
CA GLY A 55 -1.80 12.13 -17.97
C GLY A 55 -0.77 11.09 -17.54
N HIS A 56 0.10 11.48 -16.61
CA HIS A 56 1.26 10.67 -16.23
C HIS A 56 1.48 10.65 -14.72
N ALA A 57 2.04 9.53 -14.23
CA ALA A 57 2.56 9.41 -12.86
C ALA A 57 3.99 8.88 -12.91
N PHE A 58 4.90 9.53 -12.16
CA PHE A 58 6.32 9.22 -12.13
C PHE A 58 6.80 8.95 -10.69
N ILE A 59 7.80 8.07 -10.58
CA ILE A 59 8.65 7.94 -9.40
C ILE A 59 10.10 8.07 -9.85
N ASP A 60 10.88 8.95 -9.17
CA ASP A 60 12.29 9.19 -9.51
C ASP A 60 12.50 9.42 -11.02
N ASP A 61 11.65 10.28 -11.62
CA ASP A 61 11.62 10.65 -13.05
C ASP A 61 11.36 9.49 -14.04
N LYS A 62 10.93 8.32 -13.54
CA LYS A 62 10.50 7.19 -14.37
C LYS A 62 9.00 6.98 -14.22
N GLU A 63 8.32 6.67 -15.33
CA GLU A 63 6.90 6.30 -15.27
C GLU A 63 6.65 5.20 -14.22
N MET A 64 5.66 5.41 -13.38
CA MET A 64 5.37 4.56 -12.23
C MET A 64 5.02 3.12 -12.67
N ASN A 65 4.24 2.96 -13.73
CA ASN A 65 3.87 1.65 -14.30
C ASN A 65 5.07 0.84 -14.83
N LYS A 66 6.19 1.50 -15.16
CA LYS A 66 7.45 0.86 -15.57
C LYS A 66 8.40 0.58 -14.39
N SER A 67 8.01 0.98 -13.19
CA SER A 67 8.85 0.91 -11.99
C SER A 67 8.21 0.12 -10.84
N LEU A 68 7.28 -0.78 -11.16
CA LEU A 68 6.45 -1.52 -10.18
C LEU A 68 7.26 -2.34 -9.16
N LYS A 69 8.48 -2.75 -9.49
CA LYS A 69 9.37 -3.44 -8.53
C LYS A 69 9.75 -2.58 -7.32
N LYS A 70 9.70 -1.24 -7.46
CA LYS A 70 9.96 -0.29 -6.37
C LYS A 70 8.72 0.02 -5.54
N ILE A 71 7.57 -0.53 -5.89
CA ILE A 71 6.29 -0.18 -5.30
C ILE A 71 5.65 -1.41 -4.66
N ALA A 72 5.27 -1.30 -3.40
CA ALA A 72 4.37 -2.23 -2.74
C ALA A 72 2.95 -1.63 -2.71
N TYR A 73 1.96 -2.40 -3.15
CA TYR A 73 0.57 -1.97 -3.14
C TYR A 73 -0.30 -2.96 -2.37
N VAL A 74 -1.10 -2.44 -1.45
CA VAL A 74 -2.14 -3.19 -0.74
C VAL A 74 -3.49 -2.59 -1.08
N GLU A 75 -4.31 -3.36 -1.75
CA GLU A 75 -5.66 -2.99 -2.14
C GLU A 75 -6.65 -3.16 -0.98
N GLN A 76 -7.68 -2.29 -0.89
CA GLN A 76 -8.71 -2.30 0.15
C GLN A 76 -9.45 -3.64 0.25
N LYS A 77 -9.82 -4.23 -0.89
CA LYS A 77 -10.48 -5.53 -0.96
C LYS A 77 -9.59 -6.49 -1.74
N ILE A 78 -8.74 -7.18 -1.04
CA ILE A 78 -8.10 -8.34 -1.64
C ILE A 78 -9.16 -9.42 -1.70
N HIS A 79 -9.61 -9.75 -2.91
CA HIS A 79 -10.44 -10.94 -3.15
C HIS A 79 -9.56 -12.19 -2.97
N ILE A 80 -9.14 -12.43 -1.72
CA ILE A 80 -8.49 -13.69 -1.39
C ILE A 80 -9.61 -14.68 -1.14
N ASP A 81 -9.56 -15.78 -1.87
CA ASP A 81 -10.34 -16.94 -1.48
C ASP A 81 -9.77 -17.45 -0.14
N TYR A 82 -10.46 -17.12 0.94
CA TYR A 82 -10.08 -17.58 2.28
C TYR A 82 -10.06 -19.10 2.42
N ASN A 83 -10.69 -19.83 1.49
CA ASN A 83 -10.63 -21.30 1.45
C ASN A 83 -9.34 -21.81 0.78
N PHE A 84 -8.57 -20.92 0.16
CA PHE A 84 -7.27 -21.30 -0.41
C PHE A 84 -6.29 -21.69 0.71
N PRO A 85 -5.77 -22.94 0.72
CA PRO A 85 -4.98 -23.46 1.83
C PRO A 85 -3.53 -22.92 1.81
N ILE A 86 -3.37 -21.62 2.05
CA ILE A 86 -2.05 -20.97 2.14
C ILE A 86 -1.73 -20.61 3.60
N LYS A 87 -0.51 -20.87 4.04
CA LYS A 87 -0.02 -20.48 5.35
C LYS A 87 0.40 -18.99 5.37
N VAL A 88 0.39 -18.41 6.56
CA VAL A 88 0.79 -17.01 6.80
C VAL A 88 2.19 -16.73 6.23
N LYS A 89 3.20 -17.54 6.55
CA LYS A 89 4.56 -17.39 6.02
C LYS A 89 4.64 -17.49 4.50
N GLU A 90 3.81 -18.35 3.90
CA GLU A 90 3.75 -18.49 2.44
C GLU A 90 3.11 -17.25 1.80
N CYS A 91 2.04 -16.72 2.40
CA CYS A 91 1.41 -15.49 1.96
C CYS A 91 2.39 -14.29 2.00
N VAL A 92 3.17 -14.16 3.09
CA VAL A 92 4.21 -13.13 3.20
C VAL A 92 5.29 -13.34 2.15
N SER A 93 5.71 -14.58 1.89
CA SER A 93 6.76 -14.89 0.92
C SER A 93 6.43 -14.47 -0.52
N LEU A 94 5.13 -14.31 -0.86
CA LEU A 94 4.70 -13.79 -2.17
C LEU A 94 5.28 -12.39 -2.46
N GLY A 95 5.57 -11.58 -1.43
CA GLY A 95 6.21 -10.28 -1.59
C GLY A 95 7.64 -10.34 -2.13
N LEU A 96 8.30 -11.50 -2.07
CA LEU A 96 9.67 -11.68 -2.58
C LEU A 96 9.73 -11.93 -4.08
N TYR A 97 8.63 -12.41 -4.69
CA TYR A 97 8.64 -12.84 -6.09
C TYR A 97 9.05 -11.76 -7.11
N PRO A 98 8.75 -10.47 -6.93
CA PRO A 98 9.22 -9.43 -7.85
C PRO A 98 10.76 -9.36 -7.99
N SER A 99 11.50 -9.84 -6.97
CA SER A 99 12.97 -9.85 -6.92
C SER A 99 13.60 -11.19 -7.28
N ILE A 100 12.78 -12.26 -7.40
CA ILE A 100 13.27 -13.62 -7.66
C ILE A 100 13.18 -13.91 -9.16
N PRO A 101 14.27 -14.37 -9.81
CA PRO A 101 14.21 -14.77 -11.21
C PRO A 101 13.23 -15.92 -11.45
N LEU A 102 12.63 -15.94 -12.64
CA LEU A 102 11.68 -16.97 -13.04
C LEU A 102 12.29 -18.38 -12.84
N PHE A 103 11.50 -19.32 -12.36
CA PHE A 103 11.90 -20.72 -12.08
C PHE A 103 12.89 -20.91 -10.91
N HIS A 104 13.16 -19.86 -10.11
CA HIS A 104 13.96 -20.00 -8.90
C HIS A 104 13.07 -20.25 -7.67
N THR A 105 13.56 -21.10 -6.76
CA THR A 105 12.92 -21.40 -5.48
C THR A 105 13.38 -20.47 -4.37
N LEU A 106 12.55 -20.32 -3.33
CA LEU A 106 12.91 -19.58 -2.13
C LEU A 106 14.05 -20.30 -1.39
N LYS A 107 15.11 -19.57 -1.05
CA LYS A 107 16.27 -20.04 -0.30
C LYS A 107 16.11 -19.74 1.20
N ALA A 108 16.98 -20.29 2.04
CA ALA A 108 16.95 -20.07 3.49
C ALA A 108 16.99 -18.58 3.89
N ASN A 109 17.75 -17.74 3.19
CA ASN A 109 17.78 -16.31 3.44
C ASN A 109 16.45 -15.60 3.15
N HIS A 110 15.65 -16.09 2.19
CA HIS A 110 14.31 -15.56 1.90
C HIS A 110 13.35 -15.87 3.05
N TRP A 111 13.39 -17.12 3.56
CA TRP A 111 12.59 -17.51 4.71
C TRP A 111 12.99 -16.76 5.99
N LYS A 112 14.27 -16.42 6.14
CA LYS A 112 14.73 -15.55 7.24
C LYS A 112 14.09 -14.16 7.15
N LYS A 113 14.08 -13.53 5.97
CA LYS A 113 13.37 -12.24 5.76
C LYS A 113 11.86 -12.33 6.07
N VAL A 114 11.22 -13.44 5.71
CA VAL A 114 9.82 -13.69 6.03
C VAL A 114 9.60 -13.77 7.55
N ALA A 115 10.47 -14.49 8.28
CA ALA A 115 10.39 -14.60 9.73
C ALA A 115 10.59 -13.23 10.42
N GLU A 116 11.59 -12.46 10.00
CA GLU A 116 11.84 -11.09 10.49
C GLU A 116 10.64 -10.16 10.23
N ALA A 117 10.03 -10.23 9.04
CA ALA A 117 8.85 -9.44 8.74
C ALA A 117 7.63 -9.83 9.59
N LEU A 118 7.46 -11.12 9.87
CA LEU A 118 6.40 -11.60 10.77
C LEU A 118 6.63 -11.16 12.22
N GLU A 119 7.88 -11.12 12.67
CA GLU A 119 8.26 -10.62 13.99
C GLU A 119 7.91 -9.13 14.13
N ILE A 120 8.26 -8.30 13.14
CA ILE A 120 7.95 -6.85 13.12
C ILE A 120 6.44 -6.60 13.30
N VAL A 121 5.60 -7.39 12.66
CA VAL A 121 4.14 -7.21 12.74
C VAL A 121 3.49 -8.04 13.86
N GLY A 122 4.28 -8.70 14.73
CA GLY A 122 3.80 -9.48 15.89
C GLY A 122 3.01 -10.73 15.50
N LEU A 123 3.44 -11.46 14.46
CA LEU A 123 2.76 -12.66 13.94
C LEU A 123 3.68 -13.89 13.86
N SER A 124 4.81 -13.94 14.58
CA SER A 124 5.73 -15.08 14.57
C SER A 124 5.05 -16.40 14.90
N ASP A 125 4.21 -16.43 15.95
CA ASP A 125 3.48 -17.62 16.38
C ASP A 125 2.38 -18.08 15.42
N TYR A 126 2.07 -17.27 14.42
CA TYR A 126 1.04 -17.54 13.41
C TYR A 126 1.62 -18.02 12.08
N ALA A 127 2.95 -18.09 11.94
CA ALA A 127 3.64 -18.36 10.69
C ALA A 127 3.13 -19.61 9.95
N ASP A 128 2.81 -20.67 10.68
CA ASP A 128 2.33 -21.97 10.13
C ASP A 128 0.80 -22.11 10.11
N ARG A 129 0.04 -21.11 10.59
CA ARG A 129 -1.42 -21.10 10.50
C ARG A 129 -1.87 -20.78 9.07
N GLN A 130 -3.06 -21.25 8.72
CA GLN A 130 -3.72 -20.82 7.47
C GLN A 130 -4.26 -19.40 7.60
N ILE A 131 -4.24 -18.64 6.50
CA ILE A 131 -4.77 -17.26 6.49
C ILE A 131 -6.26 -17.21 6.85
N SER A 132 -7.03 -18.26 6.55
CA SER A 132 -8.45 -18.41 6.90
C SER A 132 -8.72 -18.43 8.41
N GLN A 133 -7.70 -18.69 9.23
CA GLN A 133 -7.80 -18.75 10.69
C GLN A 133 -7.49 -17.41 11.38
N LEU A 134 -7.20 -16.38 10.61
CA LEU A 134 -6.81 -15.07 11.13
C LEU A 134 -8.02 -14.15 11.30
N SER A 135 -7.93 -13.25 12.30
CA SER A 135 -8.82 -12.10 12.36
C SER A 135 -8.50 -11.11 11.24
N GLY A 136 -9.42 -10.17 10.94
CA GLY A 136 -9.20 -9.12 9.95
C GLY A 136 -7.93 -8.30 10.22
N GLY A 137 -7.70 -7.91 11.47
CA GLY A 137 -6.48 -7.17 11.87
C GLY A 137 -5.21 -7.99 11.75
N GLN A 138 -5.25 -9.28 12.10
CA GLN A 138 -4.11 -10.19 11.88
C GLN A 138 -3.81 -10.34 10.40
N PHE A 139 -4.85 -10.52 9.57
CA PHE A 139 -4.66 -10.65 8.13
C PHE A 139 -4.11 -9.36 7.51
N GLN A 140 -4.59 -8.19 7.94
CA GLN A 140 -4.03 -6.90 7.49
C GLN A 140 -2.54 -6.77 7.83
N ARG A 141 -2.12 -7.23 9.02
CA ARG A 141 -0.70 -7.28 9.40
C ARG A 141 0.12 -8.25 8.53
N VAL A 142 -0.46 -9.36 8.08
CA VAL A 142 0.18 -10.25 7.08
C VAL A 142 0.44 -9.51 5.76
N LEU A 143 -0.51 -8.69 5.30
CA LEU A 143 -0.32 -7.89 4.08
C LEU A 143 0.78 -6.84 4.23
N ILE A 144 0.89 -6.22 5.40
CA ILE A 144 2.02 -5.31 5.71
C ILE A 144 3.34 -6.08 5.74
N ALA A 145 3.41 -7.26 6.39
CA ALA A 145 4.61 -8.09 6.36
C ALA A 145 5.03 -8.47 4.93
N ARG A 146 4.06 -8.75 4.04
CA ARG A 146 4.32 -8.97 2.61
C ARG A 146 4.95 -7.75 1.93
N CYS A 147 4.54 -6.53 2.30
CA CYS A 147 5.18 -5.32 1.80
C CYS A 147 6.62 -5.17 2.33
N LEU A 148 6.87 -5.54 3.61
CA LEU A 148 8.21 -5.46 4.20
C LEU A 148 9.23 -6.33 3.45
N VAL A 149 8.89 -7.59 3.14
CA VAL A 149 9.80 -8.49 2.43
C VAL A 149 10.07 -8.07 0.98
N GLN A 150 9.19 -7.27 0.38
CA GLN A 150 9.39 -6.72 -0.95
C GLN A 150 10.48 -5.65 -0.98
N GLU A 151 10.81 -5.02 0.18
CA GLU A 151 11.82 -3.96 0.32
C GLU A 151 11.57 -2.76 -0.61
N ALA A 152 10.34 -2.52 -1.01
CA ALA A 152 9.95 -1.43 -1.90
C ALA A 152 10.30 -0.05 -1.32
N ASP A 153 10.54 0.93 -2.21
CA ASP A 153 10.83 2.32 -1.81
C ASP A 153 9.55 3.13 -1.61
N TYR A 154 8.47 2.71 -2.26
CA TYR A 154 7.16 3.36 -2.24
C TYR A 154 6.10 2.34 -1.80
N ILE A 155 5.33 2.69 -0.78
CA ILE A 155 4.28 1.83 -0.22
C ILE A 155 2.94 2.55 -0.38
N LEU A 156 2.02 1.95 -1.12
CA LEU A 156 0.69 2.47 -1.37
C LEU A 156 -0.33 1.56 -0.69
N LEU A 157 -1.13 2.13 0.23
CA LEU A 157 -2.09 1.39 1.02
C LEU A 157 -3.49 1.98 0.80
N ASP A 158 -4.41 1.15 0.37
CA ASP A 158 -5.80 1.55 0.14
C ASP A 158 -6.67 1.12 1.31
N GLU A 159 -7.01 2.06 2.20
CA GLU A 159 -7.81 1.89 3.42
C GLU A 159 -7.32 0.74 4.34
N PRO A 160 -6.05 0.69 4.76
CA PRO A 160 -5.48 -0.43 5.49
C PRO A 160 -6.03 -0.62 6.91
N PHE A 161 -6.80 0.32 7.43
CA PHE A 161 -7.31 0.30 8.80
C PHE A 161 -8.79 -0.04 8.91
N VAL A 162 -9.46 -0.30 7.79
CA VAL A 162 -10.90 -0.63 7.79
C VAL A 162 -11.15 -2.00 8.41
N GLY A 163 -11.98 -2.02 9.45
CA GLY A 163 -12.44 -3.27 10.08
C GLY A 163 -11.40 -3.98 10.94
N ILE A 164 -10.34 -3.27 11.37
CA ILE A 164 -9.33 -3.81 12.28
C ILE A 164 -9.45 -3.22 13.69
N ASP A 165 -8.90 -3.92 14.66
CA ASP A 165 -8.83 -3.48 16.04
C ASP A 165 -7.71 -2.44 16.26
N SER A 166 -7.80 -1.66 17.35
CA SER A 166 -6.86 -0.58 17.67
C SER A 166 -5.42 -1.07 17.88
N VAL A 167 -5.23 -2.28 18.38
CA VAL A 167 -3.90 -2.86 18.61
C VAL A 167 -3.24 -3.16 17.27
N SER A 168 -3.98 -3.78 16.34
CA SER A 168 -3.48 -4.03 14.98
C SER A 168 -3.19 -2.73 14.24
N GLU A 169 -4.03 -1.71 14.39
CA GLU A 169 -3.84 -0.38 13.80
C GLU A 169 -2.55 0.28 14.31
N GLU A 170 -2.29 0.23 15.62
CA GLU A 170 -1.08 0.78 16.23
C GLU A 170 0.20 0.08 15.73
N ILE A 171 0.18 -1.26 15.67
CA ILE A 171 1.31 -2.04 15.13
C ILE A 171 1.60 -1.63 13.68
N ILE A 172 0.57 -1.53 12.85
CA ILE A 172 0.73 -1.11 11.45
C ILE A 172 1.31 0.30 11.38
N MET A 173 0.76 1.27 12.13
CA MET A 173 1.26 2.65 12.10
C MET A 173 2.71 2.76 12.57
N ASN A 174 3.10 2.03 13.61
CA ASN A 174 4.49 2.01 14.08
C ASN A 174 5.40 1.42 13.01
N THR A 175 5.00 0.32 12.36
CA THR A 175 5.74 -0.25 11.23
C THR A 175 5.93 0.75 10.09
N LEU A 176 4.88 1.51 9.73
CA LEU A 176 4.96 2.53 8.67
C LEU A 176 5.85 3.71 9.06
N ARG A 177 5.85 4.13 10.33
CA ARG A 177 6.77 5.15 10.85
C ARG A 177 8.23 4.70 10.76
N ASP A 178 8.51 3.43 11.04
CA ASP A 178 9.87 2.89 10.93
C ASP A 178 10.31 2.76 9.47
N LEU A 179 9.41 2.39 8.56
CA LEU A 179 9.68 2.44 7.12
C LEU A 179 10.01 3.86 6.64
N LYS A 180 9.26 4.88 7.09
CA LYS A 180 9.58 6.28 6.81
C LYS A 180 10.97 6.66 7.32
N LYS A 181 11.32 6.30 8.57
CA LYS A 181 12.69 6.53 9.12
C LYS A 181 13.77 5.84 8.30
N ALA A 182 13.45 4.69 7.70
CA ALA A 182 14.33 3.97 6.76
C ALA A 182 14.37 4.59 5.34
N GLY A 183 13.79 5.78 5.13
CA GLY A 183 13.81 6.50 3.87
C GLY A 183 12.70 6.13 2.88
N LYS A 184 11.71 5.35 3.29
CA LYS A 184 10.59 4.96 2.41
C LYS A 184 9.50 6.03 2.37
N THR A 185 8.76 6.09 1.26
CA THR A 185 7.62 6.98 1.08
C THR A 185 6.33 6.16 1.12
N VAL A 186 5.37 6.60 1.94
CA VAL A 186 4.11 5.88 2.16
C VAL A 186 2.93 6.77 1.78
N LEU A 187 2.01 6.25 0.96
CA LEU A 187 0.72 6.87 0.66
C LEU A 187 -0.39 5.98 1.22
N ILE A 188 -1.30 6.58 1.96
CA ILE A 188 -2.40 5.85 2.62
C ILE A 188 -3.71 6.53 2.29
N VAL A 189 -4.63 5.80 1.67
CA VAL A 189 -6.03 6.22 1.58
C VAL A 189 -6.67 6.06 2.96
N HIS A 190 -7.29 7.13 3.45
CA HIS A 190 -7.92 7.15 4.77
C HIS A 190 -9.22 7.95 4.74
N HIS A 191 -10.15 7.65 5.64
CA HIS A 191 -11.43 8.35 5.71
C HIS A 191 -11.73 8.97 7.08
N ASP A 192 -10.98 8.61 8.13
CA ASP A 192 -11.16 9.16 9.48
C ASP A 192 -10.33 10.44 9.66
N LEU A 193 -11.00 11.58 9.64
CA LEU A 193 -10.37 12.88 9.79
C LEU A 193 -9.79 13.13 11.19
N GLY A 194 -10.33 12.45 12.22
CA GLY A 194 -9.85 12.62 13.60
C GLY A 194 -8.43 12.12 13.82
N LYS A 195 -7.98 11.14 13.02
CA LYS A 195 -6.65 10.55 13.13
C LYS A 195 -5.59 11.26 12.29
N VAL A 196 -6.00 12.13 11.39
CA VAL A 196 -5.11 12.80 10.42
C VAL A 196 -3.89 13.46 11.06
N PRO A 197 -4.02 14.30 12.11
CA PRO A 197 -2.86 14.98 12.69
C PRO A 197 -1.85 14.05 13.35
N HIS A 198 -2.28 12.83 13.69
CA HIS A 198 -1.44 11.84 14.39
C HIS A 198 -0.76 10.84 13.44
N TYR A 199 -1.30 10.68 12.22
CA TYR A 199 -0.86 9.63 11.30
C TYR A 199 -0.03 10.14 10.14
N PHE A 200 -0.29 11.37 9.68
CA PHE A 200 0.25 11.86 8.42
C PHE A 200 1.14 13.08 8.60
N ASP A 201 2.21 13.13 7.82
CA ASP A 201 3.08 14.30 7.69
C ASP A 201 2.50 15.32 6.72
N GLN A 202 1.78 14.81 5.70
CA GLN A 202 1.17 15.57 4.63
C GLN A 202 -0.18 14.95 4.27
N VAL A 203 -1.07 15.77 3.74
CA VAL A 203 -2.41 15.35 3.34
C VAL A 203 -2.72 15.82 1.93
N LEU A 204 -3.25 14.91 1.13
CA LEU A 204 -3.83 15.17 -0.16
C LEU A 204 -5.35 15.09 -0.01
N LEU A 205 -6.03 16.25 -0.06
CA LEU A 205 -7.48 16.33 0.00
C LEU A 205 -8.05 16.22 -1.41
N LEU A 206 -8.82 15.16 -1.65
CA LEU A 206 -9.35 14.80 -2.95
C LEU A 206 -10.88 14.81 -2.97
N ASN A 207 -11.43 15.38 -4.03
CA ASN A 207 -12.85 15.27 -4.37
C ASN A 207 -13.00 15.34 -5.89
N LYS A 208 -12.64 14.27 -6.61
CA LYS A 208 -12.49 14.18 -8.06
C LYS A 208 -11.41 15.11 -8.63
N GLU A 209 -11.14 16.20 -7.97
CA GLU A 209 -10.06 17.16 -8.23
C GLU A 209 -9.18 17.25 -6.97
N LEU A 210 -7.96 17.72 -7.12
CA LEU A 210 -7.10 18.07 -5.99
C LEU A 210 -7.61 19.36 -5.34
N ILE A 211 -8.15 19.24 -4.12
CA ILE A 211 -8.68 20.41 -3.39
C ILE A 211 -7.56 21.12 -2.64
N ALA A 212 -6.68 20.38 -1.99
CA ALA A 212 -5.54 20.89 -1.23
C ALA A 212 -4.47 19.83 -1.07
N PHE A 213 -3.21 20.27 -0.91
CA PHE A 213 -2.07 19.42 -0.60
C PHE A 213 -1.13 20.19 0.33
N GLY A 214 -0.73 19.57 1.47
CA GLY A 214 0.17 20.19 2.46
C GLY A 214 0.39 19.32 3.68
#